data_eabae7653c41ae955d6e69968dbf3fe8
#
_entry.id   eabae7653c41ae955d6e69968dbf3fe8
#
_cell.length_a   1.000
_cell.length_b   1.000
_cell.length_c   1.000
_cell.angle_alpha   90.00
_cell.angle_beta   90.00
_cell.angle_gamma   90.00
#
_symmetry.space_group_name_H-M   'P 1'
#
loop_
_entity.id
_entity.type
_entity.pdbx_description
1 polymer ?
#
loop_
_entity_poly.entity_id
_entity_poly.type
_entity_poly.pdbx_seq_one_letter_code
_entity_poly.pdbx_strand_id
1 'polypeptide(L)'
;ALAGCGSGKQRKLASYETESFASTDTHARNYPASEGKTCEAARRALLSQGYQVKDATAQEVSGVKSFQPENDVHMEVTLRVVCAKDAQAAGAKASSTTAFVTALQDRYALKKVSNSAGVGVGVLGSISLPYSSSEDSMVKVASQTVTDERFYERFYALVERYLAAQGPEPEPSATPSAAEAGEKKAD
;
A
#
# COMPACT_ATOMS: atom_id res chain seq x y z
N ALA A 1 -0.80 -35.98 49.64
CA ALA A 1 -1.70 -35.13 48.85
C ALA A 1 -0.90 -33.93 48.31
N LEU A 2 -0.55 -33.96 47.04
CA LEU A 2 0.08 -32.83 46.33
C LEU A 2 -0.74 -32.59 45.09
N ALA A 3 -1.57 -31.51 45.14
CA ALA A 3 -2.30 -30.99 44.01
C ALA A 3 -1.44 -29.96 43.30
N GLY A 4 -0.91 -30.32 42.13
CA GLY A 4 -0.25 -29.37 41.22
C GLY A 4 -1.24 -28.78 40.25
N CYS A 5 -1.72 -27.55 40.51
CA CYS A 5 -2.48 -26.74 39.53
C CYS A 5 -1.51 -26.12 38.55
N GLY A 6 -1.38 -26.70 37.38
CA GLY A 6 -0.76 -26.10 36.23
C GLY A 6 -1.67 -25.01 35.67
N SER A 7 -1.38 -23.75 35.93
CA SER A 7 -2.05 -22.60 35.35
C SER A 7 -1.59 -22.43 33.89
N GLY A 8 -2.28 -23.07 32.98
CA GLY A 8 -2.15 -22.83 31.55
C GLY A 8 -2.60 -21.42 31.25
N LYS A 9 -1.68 -20.50 30.94
CA LYS A 9 -1.99 -19.21 30.32
C LYS A 9 -2.72 -19.45 29.00
N GLN A 10 -4.03 -19.49 29.03
CA GLN A 10 -4.82 -19.35 27.80
C GLN A 10 -4.46 -18.00 27.20
N ARG A 11 -3.77 -18.02 26.05
CA ARG A 11 -3.71 -16.84 25.17
C ARG A 11 -5.16 -16.52 24.83
N LYS A 12 -5.70 -15.47 25.41
CA LYS A 12 -6.93 -14.85 24.92
C LYS A 12 -6.67 -14.54 23.45
N LEU A 13 -7.38 -15.23 22.57
CA LEU A 13 -7.52 -14.78 21.18
C LEU A 13 -8.01 -13.33 21.29
N ALA A 14 -7.26 -12.41 20.68
CA ALA A 14 -7.70 -11.04 20.59
C ALA A 14 -9.14 -11.06 20.03
N SER A 15 -10.10 -10.57 20.82
CA SER A 15 -11.47 -10.44 20.34
C SER A 15 -11.40 -9.55 19.10
N TYR A 16 -11.98 -10.01 18.00
CA TYR A 16 -12.17 -9.19 16.83
C TYR A 16 -13.01 -7.97 17.27
N GLU A 17 -12.36 -6.82 17.39
CA GLU A 17 -13.08 -5.59 17.61
C GLU A 17 -13.83 -5.26 16.32
N THR A 18 -15.16 -5.13 16.46
CA THR A 18 -16.00 -4.72 15.35
C THR A 18 -15.54 -3.34 14.86
N GLU A 19 -15.41 -3.16 13.56
CA GLU A 19 -15.09 -1.86 12.93
C GLU A 19 -15.99 -0.76 13.50
N SER A 20 -15.41 0.20 14.18
CA SER A 20 -16.16 1.23 14.91
C SER A 20 -16.19 2.58 14.22
N PHE A 21 -15.38 2.78 13.15
CA PHE A 21 -15.15 4.08 12.50
C PHE A 21 -14.72 5.20 13.47
N ALA A 22 -14.38 4.84 14.72
CA ALA A 22 -13.92 5.78 15.73
C ALA A 22 -12.41 6.01 15.69
N SER A 23 -11.65 5.03 15.17
CA SER A 23 -10.20 5.12 14.94
C SER A 23 -9.93 5.36 13.47
N THR A 24 -8.90 6.13 13.18
CA THR A 24 -8.50 6.43 11.80
C THR A 24 -7.32 5.55 11.41
N ASP A 25 -7.58 4.53 10.58
CA ASP A 25 -6.53 3.69 9.96
C ASP A 25 -6.00 4.31 8.64
N THR A 26 -6.63 5.39 8.20
CA THR A 26 -6.25 6.16 7.03
C THR A 26 -5.89 7.57 7.45
N HIS A 27 -4.68 7.99 7.12
CA HIS A 27 -4.22 9.35 7.37
C HIS A 27 -4.53 10.24 6.16
N ALA A 28 -4.95 11.49 6.40
CA ALA A 28 -5.33 12.42 5.35
C ALA A 28 -4.63 13.77 5.50
N ARG A 29 -4.24 14.37 4.37
CA ARG A 29 -3.68 15.73 4.32
C ARG A 29 -4.16 16.47 3.07
N ASN A 30 -4.53 17.73 3.26
CA ASN A 30 -4.98 18.60 2.19
C ASN A 30 -3.81 19.35 1.54
N TYR A 31 -3.89 19.52 0.21
CA TYR A 31 -2.91 20.22 -0.60
C TYR A 31 -3.60 21.22 -1.56
N PRO A 32 -3.08 22.45 -1.69
CA PRO A 32 -3.58 23.44 -2.66
C PRO A 32 -3.05 23.13 -4.07
N ALA A 33 -3.41 21.99 -4.61
CA ALA A 33 -2.97 21.49 -5.91
C ALA A 33 -4.01 20.53 -6.51
N SER A 34 -3.90 20.25 -7.81
CA SER A 34 -4.75 19.26 -8.46
C SER A 34 -4.42 17.83 -8.04
N GLU A 35 -5.39 16.92 -8.23
CA GLU A 35 -5.23 15.47 -7.98
C GLU A 35 -3.98 14.92 -8.66
N GLY A 36 -3.82 15.24 -9.96
CA GLY A 36 -2.68 14.75 -10.74
C GLY A 36 -1.32 15.22 -10.21
N LYS A 37 -1.21 16.48 -9.79
CA LYS A 37 0.02 17.00 -9.17
C LYS A 37 0.30 16.38 -7.82
N THR A 38 -0.73 16.23 -7.00
CA THR A 38 -0.62 15.64 -5.66
C THR A 38 -0.20 14.17 -5.75
N CYS A 39 -0.86 13.39 -6.62
CA CYS A 39 -0.51 11.99 -6.83
C CYS A 39 0.87 11.80 -7.50
N GLU A 40 1.27 12.69 -8.43
CA GLU A 40 2.63 12.65 -8.99
C GLU A 40 3.69 12.96 -7.92
N ALA A 41 3.44 13.90 -7.02
CA ALA A 41 4.32 14.16 -5.88
C ALA A 41 4.43 12.93 -4.96
N ALA A 42 3.30 12.28 -4.68
CA ALA A 42 3.27 11.04 -3.90
C ALA A 42 4.04 9.90 -4.60
N ARG A 43 3.90 9.75 -5.92
CA ARG A 43 4.66 8.79 -6.72
C ARG A 43 6.16 9.01 -6.59
N ARG A 44 6.61 10.25 -6.70
CA ARG A 44 8.04 10.61 -6.54
C ARG A 44 8.52 10.37 -5.12
N ALA A 45 7.68 10.65 -4.12
CA ALA A 45 7.98 10.35 -2.72
C ALA A 45 8.23 8.84 -2.52
N LEU A 46 7.35 7.97 -3.05
CA LEU A 46 7.51 6.52 -3.00
C LEU A 46 8.80 6.06 -3.69
N LEU A 47 9.05 6.52 -4.90
CA LEU A 47 10.26 6.18 -5.66
C LEU A 47 11.54 6.59 -4.91
N SER A 48 11.55 7.77 -4.27
CA SER A 48 12.70 8.27 -3.52
C SER A 48 13.04 7.41 -2.30
N GLN A 49 12.08 6.66 -1.80
CA GLN A 49 12.24 5.74 -0.66
C GLN A 49 12.45 4.28 -1.09
N GLY A 50 12.61 4.03 -2.40
CA GLY A 50 12.87 2.70 -2.93
C GLY A 50 11.63 1.80 -3.00
N TYR A 51 10.44 2.37 -3.02
CA TYR A 51 9.23 1.61 -3.32
C TYR A 51 9.16 1.29 -4.81
N GLN A 52 8.71 0.09 -5.12
CA GLN A 52 8.31 -0.30 -6.46
C GLN A 52 6.88 0.15 -6.69
N VAL A 53 6.68 1.13 -7.55
CA VAL A 53 5.34 1.62 -7.90
C VAL A 53 4.62 0.54 -8.71
N LYS A 54 3.42 0.16 -8.28
CA LYS A 54 2.57 -0.84 -8.92
C LYS A 54 1.50 -0.18 -9.78
N ASP A 55 0.82 0.80 -9.22
CA ASP A 55 -0.21 1.57 -9.90
C ASP A 55 0.10 3.05 -9.76
N ALA A 56 -0.14 3.80 -10.83
CA ALA A 56 0.01 5.25 -10.85
C ALA A 56 -0.97 5.87 -11.85
N THR A 57 -1.98 6.53 -11.30
CA THR A 57 -2.97 7.32 -12.03
C THR A 57 -2.98 8.75 -11.50
N ALA A 58 -3.79 9.63 -12.07
CA ALA A 58 -3.97 10.97 -11.54
C ALA A 58 -4.64 11.00 -10.16
N GLN A 59 -5.33 9.92 -9.77
CA GLN A 59 -6.16 9.85 -8.56
C GLN A 59 -5.65 8.84 -7.54
N GLU A 60 -4.79 7.92 -7.95
CA GLU A 60 -4.29 6.87 -7.06
C GLU A 60 -2.87 6.48 -7.41
N VAL A 61 -2.07 6.26 -6.38
CA VAL A 61 -0.72 5.69 -6.50
C VAL A 61 -0.55 4.61 -5.46
N SER A 62 -0.03 3.45 -5.88
CA SER A 62 0.36 2.40 -4.95
C SER A 62 1.80 1.98 -5.15
N GLY A 63 2.47 1.61 -4.08
CA GLY A 63 3.84 1.14 -4.11
C GLY A 63 4.12 0.11 -3.03
N VAL A 64 5.02 -0.80 -3.34
CA VAL A 64 5.41 -1.91 -2.47
C VAL A 64 6.91 -1.87 -2.21
N LYS A 65 7.29 -2.12 -0.97
CA LYS A 65 8.68 -2.26 -0.57
C LYS A 65 8.83 -3.49 0.29
N SER A 66 9.69 -4.42 -0.14
CA SER A 66 9.99 -5.65 0.58
C SER A 66 11.33 -5.52 1.28
N PHE A 67 11.46 -6.12 2.44
CA PHE A 67 12.70 -6.21 3.21
C PHE A 67 12.72 -7.47 4.08
N GLN A 68 13.90 -7.92 4.42
CA GLN A 68 14.12 -9.15 5.18
C GLN A 68 14.87 -8.81 6.48
N PRO A 69 14.13 -8.60 7.59
CA PRO A 69 14.76 -8.29 8.87
C PRO A 69 15.51 -9.47 9.49
N GLU A 70 15.11 -10.71 9.18
CA GLU A 70 15.69 -11.96 9.68
C GLU A 70 15.71 -13.00 8.56
N ASN A 71 16.56 -14.02 8.65
CA ASN A 71 16.78 -15.00 7.58
C ASN A 71 15.49 -15.70 7.11
N ASP A 72 14.55 -15.99 8.03
CA ASP A 72 13.32 -16.74 7.73
C ASP A 72 12.06 -15.84 7.73
N VAL A 73 12.23 -14.52 7.85
CA VAL A 73 11.13 -13.55 7.91
C VAL A 73 11.24 -12.55 6.78
N HIS A 74 10.24 -12.54 5.93
CA HIS A 74 10.06 -11.54 4.88
C HIS A 74 8.97 -10.56 5.27
N MET A 75 9.21 -9.29 5.09
CA MET A 75 8.22 -8.24 5.34
C MET A 75 7.99 -7.43 4.07
N GLU A 76 6.75 -7.05 3.87
CA GLU A 76 6.33 -6.20 2.76
C GLU A 76 5.48 -5.06 3.30
N VAL A 77 5.79 -3.84 2.87
CA VAL A 77 4.97 -2.66 3.14
C VAL A 77 4.37 -2.18 1.83
N THR A 78 3.06 -2.26 1.74
CA THR A 78 2.27 -1.68 0.65
C THR A 78 1.72 -0.33 1.10
N LEU A 79 2.05 0.72 0.37
CA LEU A 79 1.55 2.06 0.62
C LEU A 79 0.63 2.47 -0.53
N ARG A 80 -0.58 2.89 -0.17
CA ARG A 80 -1.61 3.34 -1.11
C ARG A 80 -1.97 4.78 -0.81
N VAL A 81 -1.97 5.62 -1.84
CA VAL A 81 -2.32 7.03 -1.79
C VAL A 81 -3.48 7.28 -2.74
N VAL A 82 -4.57 7.82 -2.22
CA VAL A 82 -5.72 8.25 -3.01
C VAL A 82 -5.81 9.76 -2.94
N CYS A 83 -5.79 10.42 -4.10
CA CYS A 83 -5.89 11.87 -4.23
C CYS A 83 -7.31 12.23 -4.64
N ALA A 84 -8.09 12.70 -3.68
CA ALA A 84 -9.48 13.08 -3.90
C ALA A 84 -9.61 14.60 -4.02
N LYS A 85 -10.21 15.05 -5.11
CA LYS A 85 -10.51 16.46 -5.31
C LYS A 85 -11.51 16.95 -4.27
N ASP A 86 -11.20 18.03 -3.60
CA ASP A 86 -12.13 18.63 -2.65
C ASP A 86 -13.27 19.36 -3.37
N ALA A 87 -14.45 19.37 -2.73
CA ALA A 87 -15.57 20.12 -3.22
C ALA A 87 -15.20 21.63 -3.24
N GLN A 88 -15.18 22.21 -4.42
CA GLN A 88 -14.89 23.62 -4.56
C GLN A 88 -16.12 24.46 -4.20
N ALA A 89 -15.94 25.49 -3.39
CA ALA A 89 -16.95 26.52 -3.23
C ALA A 89 -17.16 27.22 -4.58
N ALA A 90 -18.40 27.60 -4.88
CA ALA A 90 -18.73 28.30 -6.12
C ALA A 90 -17.87 29.58 -6.26
N GLY A 91 -17.05 29.62 -7.33
CA GLY A 91 -16.13 30.74 -7.59
C GLY A 91 -14.68 30.56 -7.15
N ALA A 92 -14.31 29.44 -6.52
CA ALA A 92 -12.91 29.16 -6.19
C ALA A 92 -12.09 28.85 -7.46
N LYS A 93 -11.01 29.61 -7.70
CA LYS A 93 -10.13 29.44 -8.86
C LYS A 93 -9.03 28.38 -8.65
N ALA A 94 -8.73 28.02 -7.40
CA ALA A 94 -7.66 27.10 -7.07
C ALA A 94 -8.20 25.69 -6.82
N SER A 95 -7.54 24.69 -7.40
CA SER A 95 -7.81 23.28 -7.09
C SER A 95 -7.25 22.94 -5.72
N SER A 96 -8.00 22.16 -4.94
CA SER A 96 -7.59 21.58 -3.67
C SER A 96 -7.85 20.09 -3.70
N THR A 97 -6.94 19.32 -3.11
CA THR A 97 -6.97 17.86 -3.11
C THR A 97 -6.61 17.34 -1.73
N THR A 98 -7.41 16.43 -1.22
CA THR A 98 -7.05 15.67 -0.02
C THR A 98 -6.41 14.35 -0.43
N ALA A 99 -5.18 14.12 0.05
CA ALA A 99 -4.50 12.84 -0.09
C ALA A 99 -4.79 11.95 1.12
N PHE A 100 -5.41 10.81 0.87
CA PHE A 100 -5.65 9.76 1.85
C PHE A 100 -4.57 8.69 1.70
N VAL A 101 -3.88 8.38 2.78
CA VAL A 101 -2.76 7.43 2.76
C VAL A 101 -3.02 6.27 3.70
N THR A 102 -2.88 5.06 3.20
CA THR A 102 -2.95 3.83 3.98
C THR A 102 -1.69 3.01 3.74
N ALA A 103 -1.08 2.51 4.80
CA ALA A 103 0.05 1.61 4.73
C ALA A 103 -0.28 0.27 5.37
N LEU A 104 -0.13 -0.81 4.60
CA LEU A 104 -0.33 -2.18 5.04
C LEU A 104 1.02 -2.87 5.16
N GLN A 105 1.28 -3.50 6.29
CA GLN A 105 2.48 -4.28 6.54
C GLN A 105 2.13 -5.76 6.62
N ASP A 106 2.68 -6.53 5.69
CA ASP A 106 2.55 -7.98 5.62
C ASP A 106 3.83 -8.64 6.10
N ARG A 107 3.67 -9.72 6.85
CA ARG A 107 4.76 -10.58 7.30
C ARG A 107 4.59 -11.97 6.71
N TYR A 108 5.65 -12.47 6.08
CA TYR A 108 5.73 -13.81 5.54
C TYR A 108 6.77 -14.61 6.29
N ALA A 109 6.50 -15.90 6.51
CA ALA A 109 7.46 -16.85 7.08
C ALA A 109 7.67 -18.02 6.12
N LEU A 110 8.90 -18.55 6.12
CA LEU A 110 9.25 -19.75 5.36
C LEU A 110 8.62 -20.97 6.01
N LYS A 111 7.74 -21.65 5.31
CA LYS A 111 7.17 -22.92 5.75
C LYS A 111 7.91 -24.05 5.03
N LYS A 112 8.72 -24.79 5.78
CA LYS A 112 9.36 -26.03 5.28
C LYS A 112 8.32 -27.14 5.27
N VAL A 113 7.93 -27.60 4.09
CA VAL A 113 7.08 -28.78 3.94
C VAL A 113 7.99 -29.97 3.70
N SER A 114 8.22 -30.79 4.72
CA SER A 114 8.88 -32.05 4.56
C SER A 114 7.85 -33.12 4.13
N ASN A 115 7.74 -33.35 2.84
CA ASN A 115 6.97 -34.47 2.31
C ASN A 115 7.83 -35.71 2.37
N SER A 116 7.71 -36.51 3.44
CA SER A 116 8.23 -37.88 3.48
C SER A 116 7.20 -38.81 2.82
N ALA A 117 7.27 -38.94 1.49
CA ALA A 117 6.51 -39.96 0.78
C ALA A 117 7.23 -41.30 0.96
N GLY A 118 6.82 -42.07 1.96
CA GLY A 118 7.21 -43.46 2.09
C GLY A 118 6.47 -44.31 1.07
N VAL A 119 7.09 -44.68 -0.04
CA VAL A 119 6.55 -45.70 -0.95
C VAL A 119 6.93 -47.08 -0.38
N GLY A 120 5.98 -47.69 0.31
CA GLY A 120 6.10 -49.09 0.73
C GLY A 120 5.84 -50.00 -0.48
N VAL A 121 6.88 -50.63 -1.03
CA VAL A 121 6.75 -51.74 -1.95
C VAL A 121 7.17 -52.99 -1.22
N GLY A 122 6.22 -53.91 -1.03
CA GLY A 122 6.42 -55.13 -0.29
C GLY A 122 7.33 -56.14 -0.97
N VAL A 123 7.94 -56.96 -0.16
CA VAL A 123 8.42 -58.35 -0.29
C VAL A 123 9.83 -58.58 -0.80
N LEU A 124 10.52 -57.72 -1.52
CA LEU A 124 11.92 -57.99 -1.87
C LEU A 124 12.78 -56.70 -1.77
N GLY A 125 13.30 -56.43 -0.56
CA GLY A 125 14.39 -55.47 -0.36
C GLY A 125 14.10 -54.02 -0.77
N SER A 126 13.56 -53.23 0.16
CA SER A 126 13.33 -51.80 -0.03
C SER A 126 14.64 -51.02 0.12
N ILE A 127 15.11 -50.44 -0.96
CA ILE A 127 16.06 -49.32 -0.93
C ILE A 127 15.24 -48.06 -0.80
N SER A 128 15.12 -47.53 0.41
CA SER A 128 14.52 -46.20 0.65
C SER A 128 15.56 -45.15 0.30
N LEU A 129 15.47 -44.58 -0.88
CA LEU A 129 16.18 -43.35 -1.16
C LEU A 129 15.35 -42.20 -0.57
N PRO A 130 15.86 -41.46 0.40
CA PRO A 130 15.18 -40.26 0.90
C PRO A 130 15.29 -39.19 -0.19
N TYR A 131 14.27 -39.08 -1.03
CA TYR A 131 14.08 -37.91 -1.89
C TYR A 131 13.37 -36.84 -1.07
N SER A 132 14.14 -35.97 -0.47
CA SER A 132 13.62 -34.79 0.19
C SER A 132 13.55 -33.64 -0.83
N SER A 133 12.42 -33.50 -1.49
CA SER A 133 12.10 -32.24 -2.13
C SER A 133 11.59 -31.28 -1.03
N SER A 134 12.44 -30.41 -0.53
CA SER A 134 12.04 -29.29 0.31
C SER A 134 11.46 -28.22 -0.60
N GLU A 135 10.16 -28.21 -0.78
CA GLU A 135 9.46 -27.06 -1.34
C GLU A 135 9.28 -26.03 -0.23
N ASP A 136 10.23 -25.10 -0.17
CA ASP A 136 10.14 -23.97 0.74
C ASP A 136 9.09 -22.99 0.17
N SER A 137 7.95 -22.87 0.84
CA SER A 137 6.90 -21.92 0.46
C SER A 137 6.82 -20.78 1.46
N MET A 138 6.77 -19.54 0.94
CA MET A 138 6.51 -18.36 1.76
C MET A 138 5.02 -18.21 2.02
N VAL A 139 4.62 -18.17 3.29
CA VAL A 139 3.23 -18.03 3.72
C VAL A 139 3.06 -16.71 4.47
N LYS A 140 2.02 -15.96 4.11
CA LYS A 140 1.62 -14.77 4.87
C LYS A 140 1.14 -15.21 6.26
N VAL A 141 1.81 -14.76 7.31
CA VAL A 141 1.52 -15.13 8.70
C VAL A 141 0.90 -14.00 9.51
N ALA A 142 1.03 -12.76 9.05
CA ALA A 142 0.39 -11.60 9.65
C ALA A 142 0.18 -10.51 8.61
N SER A 143 -0.84 -9.69 8.83
CA SER A 143 -1.15 -8.48 8.07
C SER A 143 -1.68 -7.44 9.05
N GLN A 144 -1.16 -6.22 9.01
CA GLN A 144 -1.61 -5.15 9.88
C GLN A 144 -1.48 -3.79 9.18
N THR A 145 -2.41 -2.90 9.46
CA THR A 145 -2.29 -1.50 9.06
C THR A 145 -1.25 -0.79 9.92
N VAL A 146 -0.38 0.00 9.31
CA VAL A 146 0.56 0.86 10.03
C VAL A 146 -0.20 2.04 10.59
N THR A 147 -0.19 2.20 11.92
CA THR A 147 -0.88 3.28 12.63
C THR A 147 0.07 4.32 13.24
N ASP A 148 1.39 4.17 13.02
CA ASP A 148 2.40 5.13 13.51
C ASP A 148 2.29 6.45 12.76
N GLU A 149 1.81 7.49 13.45
CA GLU A 149 1.63 8.84 12.91
C GLU A 149 2.93 9.41 12.31
N ARG A 150 4.08 9.15 12.94
CA ARG A 150 5.38 9.65 12.46
C ARG A 150 5.78 9.05 11.10
N PHE A 151 5.29 7.84 10.81
CA PHE A 151 5.50 7.23 9.50
C PHE A 151 4.81 8.07 8.42
N TYR A 152 3.57 8.47 8.65
CA TYR A 152 2.79 9.28 7.71
C TYR A 152 3.29 10.71 7.62
N GLU A 153 3.66 11.33 8.73
CA GLU A 153 4.25 12.68 8.72
C GLU A 153 5.51 12.76 7.86
N ARG A 154 6.41 11.77 7.98
CA ARG A 154 7.61 11.70 7.15
C ARG A 154 7.29 11.52 5.67
N PHE A 155 6.29 10.72 5.36
CA PHE A 155 5.82 10.54 3.99
C PHE A 155 5.25 11.85 3.43
N TYR A 156 4.40 12.53 4.18
CA TYR A 156 3.80 13.79 3.76
C TYR A 156 4.83 14.90 3.57
N ALA A 157 5.86 14.97 4.40
CA ALA A 157 6.96 15.91 4.21
C ALA A 157 7.69 15.70 2.87
N LEU A 158 7.81 14.45 2.41
CA LEU A 158 8.33 14.14 1.08
C LEU A 158 7.38 14.58 -0.03
N VAL A 159 6.08 14.32 0.13
CA VAL A 159 5.06 14.78 -0.84
C VAL A 159 5.10 16.30 -1.00
N GLU A 160 5.15 17.04 0.10
CA GLU A 160 5.26 18.50 0.10
C GLU A 160 6.50 18.99 -0.66
N ARG A 161 7.65 18.36 -0.39
CA ARG A 161 8.89 18.70 -1.09
C ARG A 161 8.80 18.49 -2.60
N TYR A 162 8.23 17.36 -3.02
CA TYR A 162 8.08 17.07 -4.45
C TYR A 162 6.97 17.88 -5.10
N LEU A 163 5.93 18.24 -4.36
CA LEU A 163 4.88 19.13 -4.85
C LEU A 163 5.42 20.54 -5.11
N ALA A 164 6.20 21.08 -4.17
CA ALA A 164 6.87 22.37 -4.33
C ALA A 164 7.83 22.40 -5.53
N ALA A 165 8.49 21.28 -5.83
CA ALA A 165 9.41 21.16 -6.96
C ALA A 165 8.69 21.10 -8.33
N GLN A 166 7.39 20.86 -8.39
CA GLN A 166 6.63 20.82 -9.64
C GLN A 166 6.24 22.23 -10.16
N GLY A 167 6.43 23.27 -9.34
CA GLY A 167 6.06 24.63 -9.68
C GLY A 167 4.53 24.88 -9.70
N PRO A 168 4.11 26.13 -10.00
CA PRO A 168 2.71 26.48 -10.08
C PRO A 168 1.99 25.70 -11.20
N GLU A 169 0.69 25.46 -10.99
CA GLU A 169 -0.14 24.83 -12.01
C GLU A 169 -0.32 25.79 -13.19
N PRO A 170 -0.11 25.36 -14.45
CA PRO A 170 -0.45 26.21 -15.59
C PRO A 170 -1.94 26.53 -15.51
N GLU A 171 -2.29 27.81 -15.58
CA GLU A 171 -3.69 28.21 -15.66
C GLU A 171 -4.35 27.50 -16.86
N PRO A 172 -5.60 27.01 -16.71
CA PRO A 172 -6.31 26.40 -17.81
C PRO A 172 -6.38 27.42 -18.94
N SER A 173 -5.64 27.15 -20.02
CA SER A 173 -5.69 27.95 -21.23
C SER A 173 -7.15 28.00 -21.66
N ALA A 174 -7.75 29.19 -21.63
CA ALA A 174 -9.07 29.40 -22.19
C ALA A 174 -9.01 28.95 -23.67
N THR A 175 -9.73 27.87 -23.96
CA THR A 175 -9.91 27.40 -25.33
C THR A 175 -10.41 28.59 -26.14
N PRO A 176 -9.72 28.99 -27.23
CA PRO A 176 -10.24 30.04 -28.07
C PRO A 176 -11.61 29.61 -28.58
N SER A 177 -12.63 30.38 -28.23
CA SER A 177 -13.98 30.21 -28.72
C SER A 177 -13.93 30.24 -30.26
N ALA A 178 -14.28 29.11 -30.85
CA ALA A 178 -14.54 29.01 -32.29
C ALA A 178 -15.85 29.75 -32.59
N ALA A 179 -15.75 31.07 -32.74
CA ALA A 179 -16.80 31.92 -33.23
C ALA A 179 -16.15 32.91 -34.19
N GLU A 180 -16.03 32.55 -35.44
CA GLU A 180 -16.14 33.41 -36.63
C GLU A 180 -15.77 32.60 -37.87
N ALA A 181 -16.70 31.81 -38.34
CA ALA A 181 -16.77 31.44 -39.75
C ALA A 181 -18.21 31.65 -40.22
N GLY A 182 -18.57 32.92 -40.24
CA GLY A 182 -19.81 33.39 -40.78
C GLY A 182 -19.56 34.01 -42.14
N GLU A 183 -20.24 33.45 -43.10
CA GLU A 183 -20.88 34.17 -44.17
C GLU A 183 -20.04 35.11 -45.09
N LYS A 184 -19.63 34.57 -46.22
CA LYS A 184 -19.52 35.38 -47.43
C LYS A 184 -20.34 34.77 -48.56
N LYS A 185 -21.53 35.38 -48.76
CA LYS A 185 -22.50 35.19 -49.82
C LYS A 185 -21.86 35.60 -51.13
N ALA A 186 -21.97 34.72 -52.13
CA ALA A 186 -21.67 35.02 -53.49
C ALA A 186 -22.83 35.80 -54.15
N ASP A 187 -22.48 36.74 -54.96
CA ASP A 187 -23.28 37.28 -56.03
C ASP A 187 -22.73 36.70 -57.33
#